data_498509237f63d1e10e4f83789e6ac0c4
#
_entry.id   498509237f63d1e10e4f83789e6ac0c4
#
_cell.length_a   1.000
_cell.length_b   1.000
_cell.length_c   1.000
_cell.angle_alpha   90.00
_cell.angle_beta   90.00
_cell.angle_gamma   90.00
#
_symmetry.space_group_name_H-M   'P 1'
#
loop_
_entity.id
_entity.type
_entity.pdbx_description
1 polymer ?
#
loop_
_entity_poly.entity_id
_entity_poly.type
_entity_poly.pdbx_seq_one_letter_code
_entity_poly.pdbx_strand_id
1 'polypeptide(L)'
;MNKQQKEHTVELSEVKYKTPFEKQIKYSDEELVIVDNLREITSVDNLKITFNAITVCLRGKMQIDIAGESMLIHEGQVAIFHSHATLTNRMVSPDFECKVVCISDQLLRNILSSQMLLWSKMLYSRRFVILDIDPKHLGIYDELRYHWQVEKSIFKREIITSLLRVALLQLCEMMIESEKPDCEPVAIMESGARMDTLFHRFLELIAKRKVKKIPVADYAAELCITPKYLSTICRSTSGKSPMMWISEYVIEDIIHYLKNTDLTAKEISEALGFPNASFFGKYVRVHLGASPSEYRKQLLNAHS
;
A
#
# COMPACT_ATOMS: atom_id res chain seq x y z
N MET A 1 -12.96 -26.41 23.58
CA MET A 1 -14.05 -25.78 22.85
C MET A 1 -13.48 -24.52 22.20
N ASN A 2 -12.99 -24.60 20.94
CA ASN A 2 -12.50 -23.45 20.19
C ASN A 2 -13.70 -22.61 19.73
N LYS A 3 -13.95 -21.48 20.39
CA LYS A 3 -14.77 -20.44 19.80
C LYS A 3 -13.93 -19.86 18.64
N GLN A 4 -14.30 -20.19 17.40
CA GLN A 4 -13.86 -19.42 16.23
C GLN A 4 -14.31 -17.96 16.45
N GLN A 5 -13.38 -17.11 16.85
CA GLN A 5 -13.60 -15.66 16.90
C GLN A 5 -13.90 -15.21 15.46
N LYS A 6 -15.08 -14.68 15.22
CA LYS A 6 -15.49 -14.15 13.91
C LYS A 6 -14.58 -12.99 13.54
N GLU A 7 -13.91 -13.10 12.41
CA GLU A 7 -13.17 -12.01 11.79
C GLU A 7 -14.12 -10.84 11.50
N HIS A 8 -13.83 -9.66 12.02
CA HIS A 8 -14.62 -8.45 11.80
C HIS A 8 -13.90 -7.56 10.76
N THR A 9 -14.48 -7.46 9.57
CA THR A 9 -13.94 -6.58 8.51
C THR A 9 -14.41 -5.15 8.78
N VAL A 10 -13.49 -4.19 8.74
CA VAL A 10 -13.77 -2.75 8.88
C VAL A 10 -13.39 -2.02 7.61
N GLU A 11 -14.36 -1.34 7.03
CA GLU A 11 -14.20 -0.48 5.88
C GLU A 11 -13.86 0.96 6.30
N LEU A 12 -13.23 1.72 5.40
CA LEU A 12 -12.89 3.13 5.65
C LEU A 12 -14.13 3.97 5.99
N SER A 13 -15.26 3.68 5.34
CA SER A 13 -16.57 4.28 5.64
C SER A 13 -17.03 4.02 7.08
N GLU A 14 -16.74 2.85 7.64
CA GLU A 14 -17.11 2.50 9.00
C GLU A 14 -16.27 3.22 10.06
N VAL A 15 -15.02 3.56 9.75
CA VAL A 15 -14.17 4.38 10.64
C VAL A 15 -14.83 5.75 10.91
N LYS A 16 -15.55 6.29 9.91
CA LYS A 16 -16.26 7.57 10.04
C LYS A 16 -17.45 7.54 11.00
N TYR A 17 -18.17 6.45 11.05
CA TYR A 17 -19.51 6.39 11.66
C TYR A 17 -19.60 5.50 12.89
N LYS A 18 -18.57 4.74 13.21
CA LYS A 18 -18.57 3.90 14.44
C LYS A 18 -17.94 4.66 15.60
N THR A 19 -18.73 4.91 16.65
CA THR A 19 -18.20 5.17 17.98
C THR A 19 -17.25 4.01 18.38
N PRO A 20 -16.01 4.26 18.83
CA PRO A 20 -15.54 5.42 19.58
C PRO A 20 -14.70 6.44 18.78
N PHE A 21 -14.59 6.32 17.47
CA PHE A 21 -13.68 7.15 16.66
C PHE A 21 -14.16 8.60 16.44
N GLU A 22 -15.47 8.86 16.50
CA GLU A 22 -16.08 10.12 16.07
C GLU A 22 -15.43 11.38 16.68
N LYS A 23 -15.07 11.33 17.96
CA LYS A 23 -14.42 12.46 18.64
C LYS A 23 -12.94 12.65 18.26
N GLN A 24 -12.30 11.60 17.79
CA GLN A 24 -10.89 11.58 17.42
C GLN A 24 -10.67 11.89 15.93
N ILE A 25 -11.72 11.82 15.10
CA ILE A 25 -11.63 12.14 13.67
C ILE A 25 -11.38 13.64 13.51
N LYS A 26 -10.30 13.97 12.80
CA LYS A 26 -9.89 15.35 12.52
C LYS A 26 -10.18 15.76 11.08
N TYR A 27 -10.15 14.81 10.18
CA TYR A 27 -10.52 14.99 8.80
C TYR A 27 -11.13 13.70 8.26
N SER A 28 -12.15 13.80 7.41
CA SER A 28 -12.68 12.64 6.70
C SER A 28 -13.35 13.04 5.40
N ASP A 29 -13.03 12.29 4.34
CA ASP A 29 -13.78 12.26 3.07
C ASP A 29 -14.05 10.80 2.66
N GLU A 30 -14.35 10.54 1.39
CA GLU A 30 -14.66 9.18 0.91
C GLU A 30 -13.45 8.25 0.90
N GLU A 31 -12.23 8.78 0.78
CA GLU A 31 -11.00 8.02 0.54
C GLU A 31 -9.93 8.23 1.62
N LEU A 32 -10.14 9.18 2.54
CA LEU A 32 -9.16 9.58 3.56
C LEU A 32 -9.85 9.84 4.89
N VAL A 33 -9.31 9.25 5.96
CA VAL A 33 -9.69 9.56 7.34
C VAL A 33 -8.43 9.80 8.15
N ILE A 34 -8.36 10.94 8.86
CA ILE A 34 -7.27 11.25 9.78
C ILE A 34 -7.83 11.24 11.20
N VAL A 35 -7.18 10.46 12.05
CA VAL A 35 -7.60 10.22 13.43
C VAL A 35 -6.47 10.59 14.37
N ASP A 36 -6.78 11.35 15.40
CA ASP A 36 -5.88 11.61 16.51
C ASP A 36 -6.22 10.69 17.66
N ASN A 37 -5.19 10.10 18.25
CA ASN A 37 -5.23 9.35 19.50
C ASN A 37 -6.26 8.19 19.55
N LEU A 38 -5.80 6.99 19.25
CA LEU A 38 -6.59 5.76 19.34
C LEU A 38 -6.61 5.13 20.74
N ARG A 39 -6.19 5.85 21.80
CA ARG A 39 -6.04 5.30 23.15
C ARG A 39 -7.32 4.65 23.69
N GLU A 40 -8.48 5.27 23.45
CA GLU A 40 -9.77 4.81 23.95
C GLU A 40 -10.31 3.57 23.22
N ILE A 41 -9.68 3.14 22.15
CA ILE A 41 -10.09 1.95 21.42
C ILE A 41 -9.48 0.73 22.09
N THR A 42 -10.16 0.29 23.14
CA THR A 42 -9.84 -0.96 23.86
C THR A 42 -10.33 -2.16 23.07
N SER A 43 -9.53 -3.19 22.97
CA SER A 43 -9.79 -4.51 22.37
C SER A 43 -10.22 -4.49 20.89
N VAL A 44 -9.23 -4.72 20.04
CA VAL A 44 -9.47 -5.08 18.63
C VAL A 44 -9.27 -6.59 18.53
N ASP A 45 -10.34 -7.34 18.66
CA ASP A 45 -10.32 -8.78 18.43
C ASP A 45 -10.58 -9.05 16.95
N ASN A 46 -9.57 -9.56 16.22
CA ASN A 46 -9.65 -9.96 14.81
C ASN A 46 -10.22 -8.88 13.86
N LEU A 47 -9.59 -7.71 13.86
CA LEU A 47 -9.96 -6.61 12.97
C LEU A 47 -9.25 -6.73 11.63
N LYS A 48 -9.98 -7.01 10.57
CA LYS A 48 -9.49 -6.94 9.19
C LYS A 48 -9.81 -5.58 8.59
N ILE A 49 -8.78 -4.82 8.22
CA ILE A 49 -8.96 -3.51 7.60
C ILE A 49 -8.97 -3.62 6.07
N THR A 50 -9.80 -2.81 5.38
CA THR A 50 -9.86 -2.76 3.89
C THR A 50 -9.20 -1.49 3.32
N PHE A 51 -8.41 -0.81 4.11
CA PHE A 51 -7.68 0.41 3.79
C PHE A 51 -6.26 0.31 4.31
N ASN A 52 -5.38 1.20 3.88
CA ASN A 52 -4.04 1.30 4.45
C ASN A 52 -4.07 2.25 5.65
N ALA A 53 -3.42 1.87 6.75
CA ALA A 53 -3.30 2.70 7.94
C ALA A 53 -1.83 2.98 8.24
N ILE A 54 -1.51 4.26 8.40
CA ILE A 54 -0.18 4.73 8.78
C ILE A 54 -0.33 5.33 10.17
N THR A 55 0.32 4.72 11.16
CA THR A 55 0.23 5.11 12.57
C THR A 55 1.57 5.62 13.04
N VAL A 56 1.63 6.87 13.46
CA VAL A 56 2.81 7.48 14.11
C VAL A 56 2.60 7.46 15.61
N CYS A 57 3.50 6.82 16.35
CA CYS A 57 3.52 6.83 17.81
C CYS A 57 4.25 8.08 18.28
N LEU A 58 3.53 9.01 18.89
CA LEU A 58 4.09 10.27 19.41
C LEU A 58 4.55 10.16 20.85
N ARG A 59 3.94 9.24 21.62
CA ARG A 59 4.26 9.01 23.02
C ARG A 59 3.84 7.62 23.46
N GLY A 60 4.58 7.06 24.40
CA GLY A 60 4.29 5.73 24.94
C GLY A 60 4.59 4.59 23.97
N LYS A 61 3.79 3.54 24.02
CA LYS A 61 3.99 2.34 23.18
C LYS A 61 2.68 1.64 22.87
N MET A 62 2.64 0.95 21.75
CA MET A 62 1.53 0.09 21.32
C MET A 62 2.05 -1.29 20.96
N GLN A 63 1.44 -2.32 21.54
CA GLN A 63 1.61 -3.70 21.10
C GLN A 63 0.40 -4.10 20.27
N ILE A 64 0.64 -4.82 19.19
CA ILE A 64 -0.40 -5.33 18.29
C ILE A 64 0.10 -6.63 17.63
N ASP A 65 -0.80 -7.59 17.46
CA ASP A 65 -0.48 -8.83 16.76
C ASP A 65 -0.96 -8.76 15.31
N ILE A 66 -0.10 -9.14 14.38
CA ILE A 66 -0.40 -9.22 12.95
C ILE A 66 0.03 -10.60 12.46
N ALA A 67 -0.89 -11.32 11.82
CA ALA A 67 -0.65 -12.68 11.31
C ALA A 67 0.00 -13.63 12.35
N GLY A 68 -0.33 -13.43 13.64
CA GLY A 68 0.17 -14.26 14.75
C GLY A 68 1.54 -13.84 15.31
N GLU A 69 2.12 -12.76 14.82
CA GLU A 69 3.35 -12.17 15.38
C GLU A 69 3.04 -10.90 16.17
N SER A 70 3.60 -10.82 17.39
CA SER A 70 3.42 -9.67 18.28
C SER A 70 4.44 -8.59 17.95
N MET A 71 3.96 -7.39 17.71
CA MET A 71 4.76 -6.22 17.38
C MET A 71 4.65 -5.17 18.48
N LEU A 72 5.77 -4.54 18.78
CA LEU A 72 5.83 -3.42 19.72
C LEU A 72 6.30 -2.16 18.98
N ILE A 73 5.46 -1.13 19.01
CA ILE A 73 5.71 0.16 18.38
C ILE A 73 5.98 1.15 19.50
N HIS A 74 7.11 1.85 19.44
CA HIS A 74 7.57 2.81 20.43
C HIS A 74 7.35 4.26 19.98
N GLU A 75 7.50 5.17 20.91
CA GLU A 75 7.60 6.60 20.64
C GLU A 75 8.65 6.89 19.57
N GLY A 76 8.32 7.77 18.64
CA GLY A 76 9.18 8.13 17.50
C GLY A 76 9.16 7.12 16.35
N GLN A 77 8.27 6.12 16.40
CA GLN A 77 8.13 5.14 15.32
C GLN A 77 6.84 5.33 14.53
N VAL A 78 6.92 5.01 13.24
CA VAL A 78 5.76 4.88 12.34
C VAL A 78 5.56 3.42 11.97
N ALA A 79 4.33 2.96 12.12
CA ALA A 79 3.90 1.63 11.67
C ALA A 79 2.96 1.75 10.48
N ILE A 80 3.17 0.93 9.47
CA ILE A 80 2.37 0.91 8.25
C ILE A 80 1.64 -0.44 8.16
N PHE A 81 0.32 -0.39 8.12
CA PHE A 81 -0.56 -1.53 7.97
C PHE A 81 -1.21 -1.47 6.58
N HIS A 82 -0.98 -2.50 5.77
CA HIS A 82 -1.58 -2.56 4.43
C HIS A 82 -3.07 -2.93 4.50
N SER A 83 -3.83 -2.60 3.48
CA SER A 83 -5.19 -3.11 3.30
C SER A 83 -5.19 -4.64 3.33
N HIS A 84 -6.22 -5.22 3.95
CA HIS A 84 -6.38 -6.65 4.24
C HIS A 84 -5.52 -7.20 5.39
N ALA A 85 -4.76 -6.36 6.13
CA ALA A 85 -4.12 -6.78 7.36
C ALA A 85 -5.18 -7.16 8.41
N THR A 86 -4.95 -8.27 9.11
CA THR A 86 -5.75 -8.66 10.27
C THR A 86 -4.99 -8.33 11.55
N LEU A 87 -5.57 -7.43 12.33
CA LEU A 87 -4.99 -6.88 13.56
C LEU A 87 -5.67 -7.52 14.76
N THR A 88 -4.88 -7.99 15.73
CA THR A 88 -5.41 -8.64 16.96
C THR A 88 -4.65 -8.19 18.19
N ASN A 89 -5.19 -8.46 19.38
CA ASN A 89 -4.53 -8.28 20.67
C ASN A 89 -3.86 -6.90 20.88
N ARG A 90 -4.56 -5.84 20.50
CA ARG A 90 -4.02 -4.50 20.68
C ARG A 90 -3.95 -4.09 22.13
N MET A 91 -2.78 -3.71 22.60
CA MET A 91 -2.55 -3.13 23.92
C MET A 91 -1.76 -1.81 23.77
N VAL A 92 -2.07 -0.85 24.62
CA VAL A 92 -1.38 0.46 24.64
C VAL A 92 -0.97 0.84 26.05
N SER A 93 0.14 1.60 26.18
CA SER A 93 0.53 2.16 27.47
C SER A 93 -0.42 3.27 27.90
N PRO A 94 -0.51 3.60 29.20
CA PRO A 94 -1.40 4.64 29.72
C PRO A 94 -1.16 6.04 29.15
N ASP A 95 0.07 6.32 28.70
CA ASP A 95 0.50 7.58 28.11
C ASP A 95 0.54 7.56 26.58
N PHE A 96 -0.05 6.53 25.96
CA PHE A 96 -0.02 6.35 24.51
C PHE A 96 -0.73 7.50 23.78
N GLU A 97 -0.01 8.12 22.85
CA GLU A 97 -0.51 9.13 21.92
C GLU A 97 -0.05 8.79 20.49
N CYS A 98 -0.96 8.86 19.55
CA CYS A 98 -0.66 8.56 18.16
C CYS A 98 -1.43 9.45 17.18
N LYS A 99 -0.95 9.48 15.94
CA LYS A 99 -1.63 10.01 14.77
C LYS A 99 -1.84 8.88 13.78
N VAL A 100 -3.02 8.81 13.19
CA VAL A 100 -3.35 7.76 12.22
C VAL A 100 -3.92 8.37 10.96
N VAL A 101 -3.37 7.96 9.82
CA VAL A 101 -3.89 8.28 8.49
C VAL A 101 -4.39 6.99 7.89
N CYS A 102 -5.71 6.91 7.66
CA CYS A 102 -6.37 5.82 6.98
C CYS A 102 -6.67 6.25 5.55
N ILE A 103 -6.13 5.53 4.57
CA ILE A 103 -6.20 5.90 3.15
C ILE A 103 -6.70 4.71 2.31
N SER A 104 -7.64 4.96 1.40
CA SER A 104 -8.14 3.96 0.45
C SER A 104 -7.04 3.51 -0.51
N ASP A 105 -7.13 2.27 -1.00
CA ASP A 105 -6.22 1.77 -2.05
C ASP A 105 -6.27 2.62 -3.32
N GLN A 106 -7.43 3.21 -3.62
CA GLN A 106 -7.61 4.05 -4.81
C GLN A 106 -6.85 5.38 -4.67
N LEU A 107 -7.02 6.07 -3.55
CA LEU A 107 -6.31 7.33 -3.30
C LEU A 107 -4.81 7.11 -3.19
N LEU A 108 -4.38 6.04 -2.52
CA LEU A 108 -2.96 5.68 -2.40
C LEU A 108 -2.32 5.48 -3.79
N ARG A 109 -3.00 4.73 -4.69
CA ARG A 109 -2.56 4.57 -6.09
C ARG A 109 -2.49 5.90 -6.83
N ASN A 110 -3.48 6.76 -6.67
CA ASN A 110 -3.52 8.07 -7.32
C ASN A 110 -2.35 8.97 -6.84
N ILE A 111 -2.10 8.98 -5.53
CA ILE A 111 -1.02 9.78 -4.93
C ILE A 111 0.35 9.27 -5.34
N LEU A 112 0.63 7.97 -5.18
CA LEU A 112 1.94 7.38 -5.43
C LEU A 112 2.22 7.16 -6.92
N SER A 113 1.19 6.96 -7.74
CA SER A 113 1.34 6.77 -9.19
C SER A 113 2.48 5.80 -9.55
N SER A 114 3.58 6.30 -10.10
CA SER A 114 4.75 5.52 -10.51
C SER A 114 5.53 4.86 -9.36
N GLN A 115 5.36 5.30 -8.11
CA GLN A 115 6.00 4.70 -6.94
C GLN A 115 5.16 3.58 -6.30
N MET A 116 3.95 3.33 -6.80
CA MET A 116 3.04 2.35 -6.22
C MET A 116 3.59 0.92 -6.20
N LEU A 117 4.37 0.54 -7.22
CA LEU A 117 5.02 -0.77 -7.24
C LEU A 117 6.07 -0.88 -6.14
N LEU A 118 6.93 0.13 -6.00
CA LEU A 118 7.92 0.20 -4.93
C LEU A 118 7.25 0.08 -3.56
N TRP A 119 6.24 0.90 -3.31
CA TRP A 119 5.44 0.83 -2.08
C TRP A 119 4.87 -0.57 -1.83
N SER A 120 4.20 -1.14 -2.82
CA SER A 120 3.61 -2.49 -2.71
C SER A 120 4.68 -3.55 -2.46
N LYS A 121 5.80 -3.51 -3.19
CA LYS A 121 6.90 -4.46 -3.01
C LYS A 121 7.44 -4.41 -1.58
N MET A 122 7.72 -3.22 -1.07
CA MET A 122 8.29 -3.04 0.26
C MET A 122 7.30 -3.42 1.37
N LEU A 123 6.03 -3.07 1.21
CA LEU A 123 5.00 -3.34 2.19
C LEU A 123 4.62 -4.84 2.26
N TYR A 124 4.51 -5.50 1.09
CA TYR A 124 4.14 -6.92 1.04
C TYR A 124 5.33 -7.88 1.11
N SER A 125 6.58 -7.41 0.98
CA SER A 125 7.76 -8.22 1.24
C SER A 125 8.02 -8.44 2.73
N ARG A 126 7.43 -7.60 3.56
CA ARG A 126 7.53 -7.66 5.02
C ARG A 126 6.13 -7.92 5.58
N ARG A 127 6.02 -8.67 6.67
CA ARG A 127 4.72 -8.86 7.35
C ARG A 127 4.18 -7.55 7.91
N PHE A 128 5.10 -6.64 8.24
CA PHE A 128 4.81 -5.31 8.77
C PHE A 128 5.99 -4.37 8.48
N VAL A 129 5.73 -3.09 8.51
CA VAL A 129 6.75 -2.06 8.38
C VAL A 129 6.69 -1.17 9.59
N ILE A 130 7.77 -1.13 10.37
CA ILE A 130 8.02 -0.16 11.44
C ILE A 130 9.32 0.56 11.10
N LEU A 131 9.28 1.89 11.16
CA LEU A 131 10.42 2.76 10.84
C LEU A 131 10.58 3.76 11.97
N ASP A 132 11.82 4.11 12.32
CA ASP A 132 12.12 5.23 13.19
C ASP A 132 11.92 6.54 12.41
N ILE A 133 11.12 7.46 12.93
CA ILE A 133 10.82 8.73 12.28
C ILE A 133 11.66 9.85 12.88
N ASP A 134 12.40 10.58 12.03
CA ASP A 134 13.06 11.81 12.45
C ASP A 134 11.97 12.87 12.77
N PRO A 135 12.03 13.53 13.95
CA PRO A 135 11.06 14.55 14.35
C PRO A 135 10.83 15.65 13.32
N LYS A 136 11.81 15.96 12.47
CA LYS A 136 11.66 16.94 11.38
C LYS A 136 10.58 16.56 10.37
N HIS A 137 10.30 15.26 10.17
CA HIS A 137 9.25 14.77 9.26
C HIS A 137 7.84 14.96 9.82
N LEU A 138 7.70 15.16 11.14
CA LEU A 138 6.41 15.42 11.78
C LEU A 138 5.81 16.78 11.41
N GLY A 139 6.62 17.73 10.93
CA GLY A 139 6.15 19.05 10.48
C GLY A 139 5.10 18.98 9.37
N ILE A 140 5.13 17.93 8.51
CA ILE A 140 4.09 17.71 7.51
C ILE A 140 2.71 17.50 8.15
N TYR A 141 2.67 16.84 9.30
CA TYR A 141 1.40 16.68 10.02
C TYR A 141 0.82 18.00 10.52
N ASP A 142 1.66 18.93 10.96
CA ASP A 142 1.20 20.26 11.39
C ASP A 142 0.66 21.07 10.22
N GLU A 143 1.28 20.98 9.04
CA GLU A 143 0.77 21.56 7.80
C GLU A 143 -0.57 20.92 7.39
N LEU A 144 -0.67 19.60 7.43
CA LEU A 144 -1.93 18.90 7.20
C LEU A 144 -3.01 19.41 8.18
N ARG A 145 -2.68 19.52 9.47
CA ARG A 145 -3.60 19.99 10.51
C ARG A 145 -4.09 21.41 10.22
N TYR A 146 -3.21 22.31 9.85
CA TYR A 146 -3.58 23.67 9.47
C TYR A 146 -4.60 23.66 8.33
N HIS A 147 -4.33 22.94 7.24
CA HIS A 147 -5.18 22.95 6.07
C HIS A 147 -6.54 22.27 6.25
N TRP A 148 -6.65 21.21 7.05
CA TRP A 148 -7.99 20.62 7.26
C TRP A 148 -8.88 21.47 8.16
N GLN A 149 -8.33 22.35 9.00
CA GLN A 149 -9.09 23.26 9.83
C GLN A 149 -9.62 24.47 9.07
N VAL A 150 -9.01 24.83 7.92
CA VAL A 150 -9.45 25.95 7.11
C VAL A 150 -10.78 25.60 6.42
N GLU A 151 -11.89 26.22 6.83
CA GLU A 151 -13.23 25.90 6.30
C GLU A 151 -13.41 26.30 4.83
N LYS A 152 -12.89 27.46 4.41
CA LYS A 152 -13.12 28.07 3.08
C LYS A 152 -11.89 27.99 2.20
N SER A 153 -11.34 26.79 1.98
CA SER A 153 -10.26 26.60 1.03
C SER A 153 -10.76 25.88 -0.21
N ILE A 154 -10.68 26.54 -1.38
CA ILE A 154 -11.10 25.99 -2.68
C ILE A 154 -10.23 24.78 -3.06
N PHE A 155 -8.94 24.80 -2.72
CA PHE A 155 -7.96 23.76 -3.04
C PHE A 155 -7.63 22.85 -1.84
N LYS A 156 -8.52 22.77 -0.87
CA LYS A 156 -8.27 22.02 0.38
C LYS A 156 -7.84 20.57 0.12
N ARG A 157 -8.58 19.87 -0.73
CA ARG A 157 -8.31 18.46 -1.04
C ARG A 157 -6.99 18.30 -1.79
N GLU A 158 -6.72 19.15 -2.77
CA GLU A 158 -5.49 19.16 -3.54
C GLU A 158 -4.26 19.42 -2.67
N ILE A 159 -4.36 20.36 -1.75
CA ILE A 159 -3.28 20.65 -0.79
C ILE A 159 -3.05 19.45 0.14
N ILE A 160 -4.10 18.90 0.73
CA ILE A 160 -4.00 17.73 1.62
C ILE A 160 -3.40 16.54 0.88
N THR A 161 -3.84 16.24 -0.34
CA THR A 161 -3.29 15.13 -1.14
C THR A 161 -1.85 15.36 -1.55
N SER A 162 -1.45 16.60 -1.82
CA SER A 162 -0.06 16.96 -2.12
C SER A 162 0.85 16.79 -0.90
N LEU A 163 0.43 17.22 0.28
CA LEU A 163 1.15 17.00 1.53
C LEU A 163 1.26 15.51 1.88
N LEU A 164 0.19 14.75 1.69
CA LEU A 164 0.22 13.29 1.83
C LEU A 164 1.19 12.65 0.85
N ARG A 165 1.27 13.14 -0.40
CA ARG A 165 2.25 12.66 -1.38
C ARG A 165 3.68 12.84 -0.88
N VAL A 166 4.01 14.02 -0.33
CA VAL A 166 5.33 14.27 0.25
C VAL A 166 5.61 13.30 1.40
N ALA A 167 4.67 13.15 2.34
CA ALA A 167 4.82 12.21 3.46
C ALA A 167 5.02 10.77 3.01
N LEU A 168 4.25 10.30 2.03
CA LEU A 168 4.35 8.94 1.50
C LEU A 168 5.67 8.70 0.76
N LEU A 169 6.18 9.69 0.02
CA LEU A 169 7.49 9.60 -0.63
C LEU A 169 8.63 9.54 0.39
N GLN A 170 8.55 10.32 1.46
CA GLN A 170 9.52 10.24 2.56
C GLN A 170 9.50 8.86 3.23
N LEU A 171 8.31 8.28 3.45
CA LEU A 171 8.20 6.91 3.94
C LEU A 171 8.82 5.89 2.98
N CYS A 172 8.67 6.07 1.66
CA CYS A 172 9.35 5.23 0.66
C CYS A 172 10.88 5.33 0.78
N GLU A 173 11.44 6.54 0.94
CA GLU A 173 12.88 6.74 1.14
C GLU A 173 13.36 6.06 2.42
N MET A 174 12.66 6.25 3.53
CA MET A 174 12.98 5.60 4.81
C MET A 174 12.92 4.06 4.70
N MET A 175 11.94 3.51 3.98
CA MET A 175 11.86 2.07 3.72
C MET A 175 13.06 1.56 2.93
N ILE A 176 13.51 2.29 1.88
CA ILE A 176 14.70 1.95 1.08
C ILE A 176 15.96 1.98 1.95
N GLU A 177 16.12 3.02 2.76
CA GLU A 177 17.28 3.15 3.64
C GLU A 177 17.35 2.05 4.72
N SER A 178 16.19 1.56 5.16
CA SER A 178 16.11 0.45 6.12
C SER A 178 16.45 -0.93 5.51
N GLU A 179 16.56 -1.07 4.20
CA GLU A 179 16.99 -2.28 3.49
C GLU A 179 18.52 -2.47 3.47
N LYS A 180 19.25 -2.09 4.51
CA LYS A 180 20.69 -2.40 4.62
C LYS A 180 20.90 -3.91 4.76
N PRO A 181 21.99 -4.47 4.14
CA PRO A 181 22.19 -5.92 4.00
C PRO A 181 22.51 -6.69 5.30
N ASP A 182 22.47 -6.05 6.46
CA ASP A 182 22.87 -6.65 7.75
C ASP A 182 21.72 -7.21 8.60
N CYS A 183 20.49 -7.21 8.11
CA CYS A 183 19.41 -7.95 8.77
C CYS A 183 19.36 -9.37 8.23
N GLU A 184 19.85 -10.33 9.02
CA GLU A 184 19.63 -11.75 8.78
C GLU A 184 18.12 -12.04 8.59
N PRO A 185 17.74 -12.89 7.62
CA PRO A 185 16.36 -13.30 7.48
C PRO A 185 15.94 -14.02 8.77
N VAL A 186 15.01 -13.42 9.51
CA VAL A 186 14.42 -14.04 10.69
C VAL A 186 13.92 -15.43 10.32
N ALA A 187 14.39 -16.43 11.08
CA ALA A 187 14.16 -17.84 10.85
C ALA A 187 12.66 -18.13 10.58
N ILE A 188 12.44 -18.82 9.48
CA ILE A 188 11.11 -19.23 8.97
C ILE A 188 10.47 -20.20 9.97
N MET A 189 9.40 -19.79 10.61
CA MET A 189 8.53 -20.71 11.35
C MET A 189 7.10 -20.64 10.84
N GLU A 190 6.62 -21.81 10.36
CA GLU A 190 5.22 -22.25 10.15
C GLU A 190 4.40 -21.66 8.98
N SER A 191 3.26 -22.27 8.64
CA SER A 191 2.50 -22.19 7.39
C SER A 191 2.25 -20.79 6.79
N GLY A 192 2.09 -19.77 7.60
CA GLY A 192 1.96 -18.37 7.14
C GLY A 192 3.21 -17.85 6.46
N ALA A 193 4.38 -18.12 7.01
CA ALA A 193 5.68 -17.75 6.44
C ALA A 193 5.91 -18.31 5.04
N ARG A 194 5.39 -19.52 4.77
CA ARG A 194 5.51 -20.14 3.43
C ARG A 194 4.66 -19.42 2.38
N MET A 195 3.45 -18.96 2.75
CA MET A 195 2.58 -18.20 1.84
C MET A 195 3.19 -16.85 1.50
N ASP A 196 3.69 -16.13 2.49
CA ASP A 196 4.33 -14.83 2.29
C ASP A 196 5.61 -14.95 1.46
N THR A 197 6.43 -15.98 1.71
CA THR A 197 7.63 -16.28 0.91
C THR A 197 7.26 -16.59 -0.55
N LEU A 198 6.21 -17.38 -0.81
CA LEU A 198 5.76 -17.68 -2.16
C LEU A 198 5.18 -16.45 -2.86
N PHE A 199 4.46 -15.60 -2.12
CA PHE A 199 3.96 -14.35 -2.66
C PHE A 199 5.10 -13.40 -3.04
N HIS A 200 6.10 -13.25 -2.19
CA HIS A 200 7.29 -12.45 -2.48
C HIS A 200 8.05 -12.97 -3.71
N ARG A 201 8.30 -14.27 -3.79
CA ARG A 201 8.91 -14.89 -4.97
C ARG A 201 8.09 -14.67 -6.25
N PHE A 202 6.76 -14.67 -6.15
CA PHE A 202 5.89 -14.33 -7.28
C PHE A 202 6.12 -12.89 -7.75
N LEU A 203 6.17 -11.91 -6.84
CA LEU A 203 6.43 -10.51 -7.20
C LEU A 203 7.82 -10.35 -7.82
N GLU A 204 8.83 -11.03 -7.28
CA GLU A 204 10.18 -11.03 -7.87
C GLU A 204 10.20 -11.62 -9.28
N LEU A 205 9.48 -12.74 -9.52
CA LEU A 205 9.39 -13.32 -10.85
C LEU A 205 8.75 -12.35 -11.85
N ILE A 206 7.69 -11.65 -11.45
CA ILE A 206 7.10 -10.63 -12.32
C ILE A 206 8.12 -9.52 -12.59
N ALA A 207 8.77 -8.99 -11.56
CA ALA A 207 9.71 -7.88 -11.69
C ALA A 207 10.89 -8.20 -12.62
N LYS A 208 11.45 -9.41 -12.52
CA LYS A 208 12.62 -9.86 -13.30
C LYS A 208 12.30 -10.14 -14.77
N ARG A 209 11.04 -10.40 -15.13
CA ARG A 209 10.67 -10.73 -16.50
C ARG A 209 10.61 -9.49 -17.39
N LYS A 210 11.20 -9.61 -18.60
CA LYS A 210 11.08 -8.58 -19.65
C LYS A 210 9.64 -8.55 -20.22
N VAL A 211 9.07 -9.71 -20.50
CA VAL A 211 7.68 -9.85 -20.93
C VAL A 211 6.87 -10.41 -19.77
N LYS A 212 6.11 -9.55 -19.11
CA LYS A 212 5.37 -9.88 -17.90
C LYS A 212 3.97 -10.42 -18.17
N LYS A 213 3.39 -10.08 -19.32
CA LYS A 213 2.02 -10.48 -19.69
C LYS A 213 1.98 -11.90 -20.25
N ILE A 214 2.18 -12.87 -19.36
CA ILE A 214 2.06 -14.30 -19.64
C ILE A 214 0.94 -14.91 -18.77
N PRO A 215 0.47 -16.13 -19.08
CA PRO A 215 -0.53 -16.83 -18.29
C PRO A 215 -0.10 -16.98 -16.81
N VAL A 216 -1.05 -16.85 -15.89
CA VAL A 216 -0.82 -17.09 -14.46
C VAL A 216 -0.28 -18.51 -14.20
N ALA A 217 -0.65 -19.46 -15.05
CA ALA A 217 -0.18 -20.85 -14.97
C ALA A 217 1.35 -20.96 -15.12
N ASP A 218 1.96 -20.13 -15.95
CA ASP A 218 3.42 -20.15 -16.18
C ASP A 218 4.16 -19.65 -14.94
N TYR A 219 3.67 -18.59 -14.29
CA TYR A 219 4.21 -18.13 -13.00
C TYR A 219 4.04 -19.18 -11.90
N ALA A 220 2.87 -19.82 -11.85
CA ALA A 220 2.61 -20.86 -10.86
C ALA A 220 3.52 -22.09 -11.06
N ALA A 221 3.78 -22.47 -12.31
CA ALA A 221 4.70 -23.57 -12.65
C ALA A 221 6.13 -23.28 -12.20
N GLU A 222 6.63 -22.04 -12.38
CA GLU A 222 7.97 -21.65 -11.90
C GLU A 222 8.09 -21.67 -10.38
N LEU A 223 6.98 -21.40 -9.69
CA LEU A 223 6.90 -21.50 -8.23
C LEU A 223 6.65 -22.93 -7.72
N CYS A 224 6.51 -23.91 -8.63
CA CYS A 224 6.17 -25.31 -8.30
C CYS A 224 4.85 -25.43 -7.52
N ILE A 225 3.85 -24.61 -7.86
CA ILE A 225 2.51 -24.61 -7.26
C ILE A 225 1.42 -24.59 -8.32
N THR A 226 0.18 -24.83 -7.91
CA THR A 226 -0.98 -24.73 -8.81
C THR A 226 -1.43 -23.27 -8.99
N PRO A 227 -2.01 -22.88 -10.14
CA PRO A 227 -2.58 -21.55 -10.37
C PRO A 227 -3.67 -21.18 -9.33
N LYS A 228 -4.44 -22.17 -8.89
CA LYS A 228 -5.46 -22.00 -7.84
C LYS A 228 -4.80 -21.63 -6.51
N TYR A 229 -3.72 -22.31 -6.14
CA TYR A 229 -3.01 -22.02 -4.90
C TYR A 229 -2.31 -20.65 -4.95
N LEU A 230 -1.70 -20.27 -6.09
CA LEU A 230 -1.17 -18.93 -6.31
C LEU A 230 -2.26 -17.85 -6.15
N SER A 231 -3.47 -18.10 -6.69
CA SER A 231 -4.61 -17.18 -6.52
C SER A 231 -5.06 -17.07 -5.06
N THR A 232 -5.00 -18.16 -4.31
CA THR A 232 -5.30 -18.15 -2.86
C THR A 232 -4.26 -17.33 -2.11
N ILE A 233 -2.96 -17.56 -2.37
CA ILE A 233 -1.85 -16.81 -1.76
C ILE A 233 -2.03 -15.31 -2.03
N CYS A 234 -2.14 -14.91 -3.28
CA CYS A 234 -2.25 -13.49 -3.64
C CYS A 234 -3.46 -12.81 -2.96
N ARG A 235 -4.62 -13.47 -2.94
CA ARG A 235 -5.82 -12.92 -2.32
C ARG A 235 -5.73 -12.85 -0.80
N SER A 236 -5.16 -13.87 -0.16
CA SER A 236 -5.03 -13.87 1.31
C SER A 236 -4.01 -12.83 1.80
N THR A 237 -2.88 -12.69 1.09
CA THR A 237 -1.80 -11.78 1.50
C THR A 237 -2.08 -10.33 1.09
N SER A 238 -2.69 -10.08 -0.08
CA SER A 238 -2.82 -8.72 -0.64
C SER A 238 -4.22 -8.32 -1.07
N GLY A 239 -5.21 -9.19 -0.93
CA GLY A 239 -6.56 -8.97 -1.45
C GLY A 239 -6.68 -8.96 -2.98
N LYS A 240 -5.55 -8.93 -3.71
CA LYS A 240 -5.50 -8.86 -5.18
C LYS A 240 -5.34 -10.25 -5.79
N SER A 241 -5.84 -10.43 -7.02
CA SER A 241 -5.55 -11.63 -7.79
C SER A 241 -4.15 -11.58 -8.43
N PRO A 242 -3.54 -12.72 -8.81
CA PRO A 242 -2.27 -12.73 -9.57
C PRO A 242 -2.33 -11.89 -10.84
N MET A 243 -3.45 -11.92 -11.54
CA MET A 243 -3.65 -11.14 -12.78
C MET A 243 -3.61 -9.63 -12.50
N MET A 244 -4.16 -9.17 -11.37
CA MET A 244 -4.08 -7.74 -10.98
C MET A 244 -2.64 -7.33 -10.73
N TRP A 245 -1.85 -8.14 -10.02
CA TRP A 245 -0.43 -7.89 -9.81
C TRP A 245 0.36 -7.82 -11.13
N ILE A 246 0.18 -8.82 -12.00
CA ILE A 246 0.82 -8.81 -13.33
C ILE A 246 0.45 -7.54 -14.11
N SER A 247 -0.83 -7.15 -14.08
CA SER A 247 -1.29 -5.94 -14.78
C SER A 247 -0.65 -4.67 -14.23
N GLU A 248 -0.49 -4.55 -12.92
CA GLU A 248 0.17 -3.39 -12.30
C GLU A 248 1.62 -3.24 -12.79
N TYR A 249 2.39 -4.33 -12.80
CA TYR A 249 3.76 -4.31 -13.31
C TYR A 249 3.85 -4.02 -14.82
N VAL A 250 2.91 -4.53 -15.61
CA VAL A 250 2.82 -4.24 -17.05
C VAL A 250 2.51 -2.76 -17.28
N ILE A 251 1.60 -2.19 -16.49
CA ILE A 251 1.25 -0.76 -16.58
C ILE A 251 2.45 0.12 -16.25
N GLU A 252 3.24 -0.24 -15.25
CA GLU A 252 4.48 0.50 -14.94
C GLU A 252 5.50 0.46 -16.07
N ASP A 253 5.73 -0.71 -16.65
CA ASP A 253 6.58 -0.81 -17.84
C ASP A 253 6.07 0.09 -18.98
N ILE A 254 4.74 0.08 -19.22
CA ILE A 254 4.12 0.96 -20.23
C ILE A 254 4.39 2.43 -19.92
N ILE A 255 4.16 2.87 -18.69
CA ILE A 255 4.40 4.25 -18.27
C ILE A 255 5.89 4.60 -18.42
N HIS A 256 6.78 3.68 -18.00
CA HIS A 256 8.21 3.85 -18.15
C HIS A 256 8.63 4.08 -19.62
N TYR A 257 8.17 3.23 -20.54
CA TYR A 257 8.47 3.37 -21.96
C TYR A 257 7.88 4.65 -22.56
N LEU A 258 6.62 4.98 -22.21
CA LEU A 258 5.96 6.19 -22.71
C LEU A 258 6.64 7.48 -22.21
N LYS A 259 7.20 7.47 -21.00
CA LYS A 259 7.84 8.63 -20.36
C LYS A 259 9.32 8.79 -20.79
N ASN A 260 10.06 7.69 -20.85
CA ASN A 260 11.52 7.71 -20.88
C ASN A 260 12.11 7.30 -22.25
N THR A 261 11.27 7.03 -23.25
CA THR A 261 11.74 6.66 -24.61
C THR A 261 10.90 7.30 -25.70
N ASP A 262 11.49 7.44 -26.89
CA ASP A 262 10.81 7.93 -28.09
C ASP A 262 10.17 6.79 -28.91
N LEU A 263 10.14 5.57 -28.38
CA LEU A 263 9.58 4.43 -29.06
C LEU A 263 8.09 4.66 -29.41
N THR A 264 7.73 4.24 -30.61
CA THR A 264 6.34 4.27 -31.08
C THR A 264 5.46 3.28 -30.28
N ALA A 265 4.17 3.48 -30.29
CA ALA A 265 3.21 2.54 -29.66
C ALA A 265 3.36 1.11 -30.18
N LYS A 266 3.76 0.95 -31.47
CA LYS A 266 4.02 -0.36 -32.07
C LYS A 266 5.26 -1.01 -31.47
N GLU A 267 6.36 -0.29 -31.38
CA GLU A 267 7.62 -0.78 -30.81
C GLU A 267 7.47 -1.12 -29.32
N ILE A 268 6.77 -0.30 -28.55
CA ILE A 268 6.45 -0.61 -27.14
C ILE A 268 5.59 -1.88 -27.03
N SER A 269 4.57 -2.00 -27.90
CA SER A 269 3.73 -3.18 -27.97
C SER A 269 4.54 -4.47 -28.17
N GLU A 270 5.49 -4.43 -29.11
CA GLU A 270 6.40 -5.55 -29.42
C GLU A 270 7.35 -5.83 -28.26
N ALA A 271 7.96 -4.79 -27.65
CA ALA A 271 8.89 -4.90 -26.54
C ALA A 271 8.23 -5.55 -25.29
N LEU A 272 6.94 -5.28 -25.05
CA LEU A 272 6.18 -5.78 -23.91
C LEU A 272 5.41 -7.07 -24.22
N GLY A 273 5.56 -7.64 -25.44
CA GLY A 273 4.96 -8.90 -25.84
C GLY A 273 3.45 -8.86 -26.05
N PHE A 274 2.90 -7.71 -26.46
CA PHE A 274 1.50 -7.63 -26.88
C PHE A 274 1.32 -8.23 -28.27
N PRO A 275 0.17 -8.89 -28.55
CA PRO A 275 -0.08 -9.50 -29.84
C PRO A 275 0.01 -8.53 -31.02
N ASN A 276 -0.41 -7.28 -30.83
CA ASN A 276 -0.31 -6.19 -31.80
C ASN A 276 -0.59 -4.82 -31.13
N ALA A 277 -0.31 -3.74 -31.85
CA ALA A 277 -0.50 -2.37 -31.39
C ALA A 277 -1.97 -2.01 -31.07
N SER A 278 -2.95 -2.66 -31.70
CA SER A 278 -4.39 -2.44 -31.41
C SER A 278 -4.77 -2.98 -30.03
N PHE A 279 -4.30 -4.18 -29.67
CA PHE A 279 -4.49 -4.74 -28.33
C PHE A 279 -3.77 -3.90 -27.26
N PHE A 280 -2.55 -3.47 -27.56
CA PHE A 280 -1.79 -2.57 -26.70
C PHE A 280 -2.55 -1.25 -26.46
N GLY A 281 -3.02 -0.60 -27.55
CA GLY A 281 -3.77 0.66 -27.43
C GLY A 281 -5.06 0.53 -26.60
N LYS A 282 -5.81 -0.58 -26.77
CA LYS A 282 -6.99 -0.89 -25.95
C LYS A 282 -6.62 -1.09 -24.46
N TYR A 283 -5.55 -1.84 -24.21
CA TYR A 283 -5.06 -2.11 -22.86
C TYR A 283 -4.66 -0.81 -22.15
N VAL A 284 -3.89 0.06 -22.83
CA VAL A 284 -3.50 1.36 -22.29
C VAL A 284 -4.73 2.23 -21.99
N ARG A 285 -5.70 2.29 -22.90
CA ARG A 285 -6.91 3.09 -22.69
C ARG A 285 -7.75 2.59 -21.50
N VAL A 286 -7.86 1.28 -21.33
CA VAL A 286 -8.61 0.69 -20.20
C VAL A 286 -7.93 1.00 -18.86
N HIS A 287 -6.61 0.96 -18.81
CA HIS A 287 -5.88 1.09 -17.55
C HIS A 287 -5.41 2.51 -17.23
N LEU A 288 -5.15 3.34 -18.24
CA LEU A 288 -4.62 4.70 -18.08
C LEU A 288 -5.61 5.80 -18.55
N GLY A 289 -6.79 5.41 -19.05
CA GLY A 289 -7.85 6.34 -19.43
C GLY A 289 -7.64 7.06 -20.76
N ALA A 290 -6.47 6.93 -21.41
CA ALA A 290 -6.10 7.61 -22.66
C ALA A 290 -5.39 6.66 -23.62
N SER A 291 -5.31 7.01 -24.90
CA SER A 291 -4.45 6.29 -25.86
C SER A 291 -2.96 6.49 -25.52
N PRO A 292 -2.06 5.60 -25.98
CA PRO A 292 -0.63 5.73 -25.72
C PRO A 292 -0.06 7.12 -26.13
N SER A 293 -0.48 7.64 -27.26
CA SER A 293 -0.02 8.95 -27.76
C SER A 293 -0.58 10.12 -26.94
N GLU A 294 -1.84 10.05 -26.52
CA GLU A 294 -2.48 11.05 -25.64
C GLU A 294 -1.83 11.03 -24.26
N TYR A 295 -1.61 9.85 -23.69
CA TYR A 295 -1.00 9.71 -22.38
C TYR A 295 0.45 10.22 -22.38
N ARG A 296 1.24 9.94 -23.43
CA ARG A 296 2.59 10.52 -23.59
C ARG A 296 2.56 12.04 -23.60
N LYS A 297 1.62 12.66 -24.34
CA LYS A 297 1.46 14.12 -24.34
C LYS A 297 1.11 14.67 -22.95
N GLN A 298 0.25 13.99 -22.19
CA GLN A 298 -0.09 14.37 -20.81
C GLN A 298 1.15 14.33 -19.90
N LEU A 299 1.99 13.30 -20.02
CA LEU A 299 3.23 13.18 -19.25
C LEU A 299 4.22 14.31 -19.56
N LEU A 300 4.36 14.71 -20.84
CA LEU A 300 5.26 15.80 -21.27
C LEU A 300 4.76 17.16 -20.77
N ASN A 301 3.45 17.41 -20.87
CA ASN A 301 2.85 18.68 -20.43
C ASN A 301 2.85 18.85 -18.91
N ALA A 302 2.88 17.76 -18.13
CA ALA A 302 2.95 17.82 -16.66
C ALA A 302 4.37 18.17 -16.13
N HIS A 303 5.37 18.26 -17.01
CA HIS A 303 6.76 18.57 -16.67
C HIS A 303 7.24 19.89 -17.30
N SER A 304 6.36 20.59 -18.03
CA SER A 304 6.55 21.96 -18.55
C SER A 304 5.84 22.97 -17.65
#